data_63bed3616aad37f8dd91d9de1b5e2a7e
#
_entry.id   63bed3616aad37f8dd91d9de1b5e2a7e
#
_cell.length_a   1.000
_cell.length_b   1.000
_cell.length_c   1.000
_cell.angle_alpha   90.00
_cell.angle_beta   90.00
_cell.angle_gamma   90.00
#
_symmetry.space_group_name_H-M   'P 1'
#
loop_
_entity.id
_entity.type
_entity.pdbx_description
1 polymer ?
#
loop_
_entity_poly.entity_id
_entity_poly.type
_entity_poly.pdbx_seq_one_letter_code
_entity_poly.pdbx_strand_id
1 'polypeptide(L)'
;PRKVAELDPDRFYMHGSPYEANWGRPESWKIADSHNWGIWYGQKPFESLDTEIPRFMSEFGFQAFPEMKTIATFASPEDYALESEVMNAHQKATIGNFLIKKTMGLYYKVPEDFDQLVYMGLVLQGVGVRQGLEAHRRNRPYCMGTLYWQLNDSWPVVSWSSIDYYGNWKALHYQAKRAFAPVLVDAIKEGEDLNIYVMSDKLEADKEVTLGLRVM
;
A
#
# COMPACT_ATOMS: atom_id res chain seq x y z
N PRO A 1 -18.26 5.11 -23.62
CA PRO A 1 -17.92 6.39 -24.28
C PRO A 1 -19.10 7.02 -25.04
N ARG A 2 -19.77 6.29 -25.96
CA ARG A 2 -20.83 6.86 -26.83
C ARG A 2 -21.96 7.50 -26.03
N LYS A 3 -22.49 6.82 -24.99
CA LYS A 3 -23.60 7.36 -24.18
C LYS A 3 -23.19 8.58 -23.33
N VAL A 4 -21.95 8.63 -22.86
CA VAL A 4 -21.44 9.82 -22.15
C VAL A 4 -21.36 11.01 -23.12
N ALA A 5 -20.79 10.80 -24.29
CA ALA A 5 -20.72 11.86 -25.31
C ALA A 5 -22.09 12.35 -25.82
N GLU A 6 -23.11 11.49 -25.79
CA GLU A 6 -24.51 11.88 -26.15
C GLU A 6 -25.17 12.71 -25.03
N LEU A 7 -24.93 12.36 -23.76
CA LEU A 7 -25.64 12.93 -22.62
C LEU A 7 -24.90 14.09 -21.94
N ASP A 8 -23.57 14.10 -22.00
CA ASP A 8 -22.70 15.10 -21.39
C ASP A 8 -21.41 15.24 -22.24
N PRO A 9 -21.53 15.94 -23.42
CA PRO A 9 -20.44 15.99 -24.40
C PRO A 9 -19.20 16.74 -23.93
N ASP A 10 -19.36 17.63 -22.97
CA ASP A 10 -18.26 18.45 -22.43
C ASP A 10 -17.48 17.74 -21.31
N ARG A 11 -17.98 16.60 -20.81
CA ARG A 11 -17.31 15.85 -19.75
C ARG A 11 -16.22 14.96 -20.30
N PHE A 12 -15.01 15.12 -19.78
CA PHE A 12 -13.95 14.17 -20.04
C PHE A 12 -14.34 12.78 -19.53
N TYR A 13 -14.21 11.78 -20.38
CA TYR A 13 -14.47 10.37 -20.07
C TYR A 13 -13.20 9.54 -20.18
N MET A 14 -12.73 9.03 -19.05
CA MET A 14 -11.61 8.08 -19.00
C MET A 14 -12.13 6.66 -19.23
N HIS A 15 -11.70 6.00 -20.29
CA HIS A 15 -12.26 4.74 -20.76
C HIS A 15 -11.61 3.48 -20.14
N GLY A 16 -10.57 3.66 -19.35
CA GLY A 16 -9.87 2.58 -18.65
C GLY A 16 -9.11 3.07 -17.43
N SER A 17 -8.83 2.17 -16.50
CA SER A 17 -7.90 2.35 -15.39
C SER A 17 -7.05 1.08 -15.27
N PRO A 18 -5.71 1.17 -15.37
CA PRO A 18 -4.96 2.37 -15.68
C PRO A 18 -5.20 2.81 -17.14
N TYR A 19 -5.10 4.11 -17.39
CA TYR A 19 -5.44 4.69 -18.69
C TYR A 19 -4.63 4.09 -19.86
N GLU A 20 -3.33 3.89 -19.67
CA GLU A 20 -2.40 3.30 -20.65
C GLU A 20 -2.23 1.79 -20.51
N ALA A 21 -3.07 1.11 -19.73
CA ALA A 21 -3.03 -0.35 -19.52
C ALA A 21 -1.60 -0.90 -19.27
N ASN A 22 -0.84 -0.20 -18.44
CA ASN A 22 0.56 -0.54 -18.31
C ASN A 22 0.90 -1.02 -16.89
N TRP A 23 1.62 -2.08 -16.89
CA TRP A 23 2.15 -2.76 -15.74
C TRP A 23 3.49 -2.14 -15.29
N GLY A 24 3.47 -0.86 -14.87
CA GLY A 24 4.65 -0.18 -14.36
C GLY A 24 5.69 0.18 -15.43
N ARG A 25 5.28 0.46 -16.67
CA ARG A 25 6.17 1.05 -17.66
C ARG A 25 6.46 2.51 -17.29
N PRO A 26 7.73 2.96 -17.27
CA PRO A 26 8.06 4.32 -16.82
C PRO A 26 7.33 5.44 -17.56
N GLU A 27 7.02 5.25 -18.84
CA GLU A 27 6.33 6.24 -19.67
C GLU A 27 4.91 6.50 -19.21
N SER A 28 4.27 5.49 -18.64
CA SER A 28 2.89 5.56 -18.21
C SER A 28 2.69 6.31 -16.90
N TRP A 29 3.71 6.43 -16.10
CA TRP A 29 3.64 7.23 -14.88
C TRP A 29 3.50 8.72 -15.16
N LYS A 30 3.71 9.14 -16.41
CA LYS A 30 3.57 10.52 -16.87
C LYS A 30 2.16 10.88 -17.30
N ILE A 31 1.28 9.91 -17.48
CA ILE A 31 -0.04 10.09 -18.14
C ILE A 31 -1.15 9.53 -17.25
N ALA A 32 -2.15 10.36 -16.95
CA ALA A 32 -3.38 9.98 -16.24
C ALA A 32 -3.11 9.19 -14.94
N ASP A 33 -3.72 8.01 -14.78
CA ASP A 33 -3.56 7.15 -13.61
C ASP A 33 -2.67 5.94 -13.91
N SER A 34 -2.09 5.38 -12.84
CA SER A 34 -1.17 4.25 -12.94
C SER A 34 -1.48 3.18 -11.90
N HIS A 35 -1.32 1.92 -12.30
CA HIS A 35 -1.28 0.77 -11.39
C HIS A 35 0.19 0.32 -11.23
N ASN A 36 0.73 0.38 -10.02
CA ASN A 36 2.09 -0.08 -9.74
C ASN A 36 2.06 -1.35 -8.87
N TRP A 37 2.20 -2.50 -9.50
CA TRP A 37 2.31 -3.80 -8.83
C TRP A 37 3.77 -4.26 -8.68
N GLY A 38 4.72 -3.33 -8.80
CA GLY A 38 6.16 -3.60 -8.71
C GLY A 38 6.57 -4.22 -7.39
N ILE A 39 6.08 -3.72 -6.27
CA ILE A 39 6.39 -4.25 -4.93
C ILE A 39 5.71 -5.59 -4.62
N TRP A 40 4.71 -5.99 -5.39
CA TRP A 40 4.03 -7.27 -5.22
C TRP A 40 4.45 -8.28 -6.29
N TYR A 41 3.83 -8.26 -7.46
CA TYR A 41 4.18 -9.21 -8.54
C TYR A 41 5.57 -8.97 -9.13
N GLY A 42 6.03 -7.73 -9.17
CA GLY A 42 7.36 -7.37 -9.64
C GLY A 42 8.47 -7.67 -8.63
N GLN A 43 8.14 -8.02 -7.38
CA GLN A 43 9.07 -8.38 -6.31
C GLN A 43 10.17 -7.34 -6.09
N LYS A 44 9.87 -6.07 -6.40
CA LYS A 44 10.76 -4.94 -6.12
C LYS A 44 10.77 -4.62 -4.63
N PRO A 45 11.87 -4.07 -4.10
CA PRO A 45 11.91 -3.55 -2.74
C PRO A 45 10.98 -2.33 -2.60
N PHE A 46 10.54 -2.03 -1.38
CA PHE A 46 9.61 -0.92 -1.11
C PHE A 46 10.20 0.44 -1.49
N GLU A 47 11.52 0.59 -1.43
CA GLU A 47 12.26 1.78 -1.82
C GLU A 47 12.03 2.16 -3.30
N SER A 48 11.62 1.22 -4.15
CA SER A 48 11.24 1.53 -5.52
C SER A 48 10.06 2.51 -5.61
N LEU A 49 9.20 2.55 -4.59
CA LEU A 49 8.09 3.49 -4.51
C LEU A 49 8.52 4.94 -4.33
N ASP A 50 9.74 5.20 -3.82
CA ASP A 50 10.25 6.56 -3.66
C ASP A 50 10.63 7.22 -4.99
N THR A 51 10.89 6.41 -6.02
CA THR A 51 11.32 6.88 -7.35
C THR A 51 10.30 6.65 -8.45
N GLU A 52 9.41 5.69 -8.28
CA GLU A 52 8.38 5.31 -9.25
C GLU A 52 7.10 6.13 -9.04
N ILE A 53 7.18 7.44 -9.25
CA ILE A 53 6.11 8.40 -8.94
C ILE A 53 5.22 8.65 -10.16
N PRO A 54 3.92 8.30 -10.13
CA PRO A 54 2.98 8.60 -11.21
C PRO A 54 2.32 9.97 -11.04
N ARG A 55 1.55 10.37 -12.07
CA ARG A 55 0.66 11.54 -11.98
C ARG A 55 -0.50 11.32 -11.00
N PHE A 56 -1.00 10.10 -10.96
CA PHE A 56 -2.01 9.61 -10.02
C PHE A 56 -1.82 8.11 -9.82
N MET A 57 -1.60 7.68 -8.59
CA MET A 57 -1.50 6.27 -8.25
C MET A 57 -2.88 5.72 -7.92
N SER A 58 -3.50 5.03 -8.87
CA SER A 58 -4.85 4.47 -8.68
C SER A 58 -4.84 3.06 -8.09
N GLU A 59 -3.72 2.33 -8.20
CA GLU A 59 -3.52 1.07 -7.50
C GLU A 59 -2.05 0.79 -7.20
N PHE A 60 -1.78 0.39 -5.99
CA PHE A 60 -0.57 -0.31 -5.54
C PHE A 60 -0.88 -1.00 -4.21
N GLY A 61 -0.13 -2.03 -3.85
CA GLY A 61 -0.41 -2.70 -2.59
C GLY A 61 0.50 -3.88 -2.31
N PHE A 62 0.39 -4.40 -1.10
CA PHE A 62 1.09 -5.56 -0.59
C PHE A 62 0.15 -6.38 0.29
N GLN A 63 0.29 -7.72 0.32
CA GLN A 63 -0.57 -8.57 1.12
C GLN A 63 -0.07 -8.75 2.55
N ALA A 64 -1.01 -9.00 3.46
CA ALA A 64 -0.76 -9.60 4.77
C ALA A 64 -1.90 -10.53 5.17
N PHE A 65 -1.61 -11.44 6.08
CA PHE A 65 -2.64 -12.19 6.79
C PHE A 65 -3.58 -11.23 7.55
N PRO A 66 -4.83 -11.61 7.80
CA PRO A 66 -5.62 -10.97 8.84
C PRO A 66 -5.03 -11.31 10.22
N GLU A 67 -5.51 -10.67 11.28
CA GLU A 67 -5.08 -10.99 12.65
C GLU A 67 -5.44 -12.44 13.04
N MET A 68 -4.72 -13.02 14.00
CA MET A 68 -4.92 -14.40 14.46
C MET A 68 -6.36 -14.70 14.87
N LYS A 69 -7.08 -13.73 15.47
CA LYS A 69 -8.50 -13.90 15.82
C LYS A 69 -9.38 -14.16 14.60
N THR A 70 -9.04 -13.59 13.44
CA THR A 70 -9.74 -13.82 12.18
C THR A 70 -9.31 -15.15 11.56
N ILE A 71 -8.02 -15.50 11.61
CA ILE A 71 -7.52 -16.80 11.16
C ILE A 71 -8.21 -17.93 11.90
N ALA A 72 -8.37 -17.82 13.22
CA ALA A 72 -9.05 -18.81 14.06
C ALA A 72 -10.53 -19.04 13.70
N THR A 73 -11.13 -18.24 12.83
CA THR A 73 -12.50 -18.47 12.34
C THR A 73 -12.58 -19.46 11.20
N PHE A 74 -11.45 -19.74 10.52
CA PHE A 74 -11.42 -20.63 9.37
C PHE A 74 -10.31 -21.71 9.43
N ALA A 75 -9.42 -21.63 10.39
CA ALA A 75 -8.29 -22.56 10.57
C ALA A 75 -8.17 -22.98 12.03
N SER A 76 -7.75 -24.20 12.26
CA SER A 76 -7.41 -24.76 13.57
C SER A 76 -5.88 -24.70 13.80
N PRO A 77 -5.40 -24.88 15.04
CA PRO A 77 -3.97 -24.76 15.33
C PRO A 77 -3.06 -25.68 14.50
N GLU A 78 -3.53 -26.83 14.08
CA GLU A 78 -2.81 -27.74 13.19
C GLU A 78 -2.61 -27.19 11.79
N ASP A 79 -3.41 -26.20 11.38
CA ASP A 79 -3.32 -25.52 10.08
C ASP A 79 -2.44 -24.26 10.13
N TYR A 80 -1.91 -23.90 11.29
CA TYR A 80 -1.09 -22.67 11.47
C TYR A 80 0.30 -22.85 10.86
N ALA A 81 0.33 -22.94 9.54
CA ALA A 81 1.54 -22.98 8.73
C ALA A 81 1.30 -22.26 7.40
N LEU A 82 2.31 -21.53 6.95
CA LEU A 82 2.21 -20.67 5.76
C LEU A 82 1.71 -21.42 4.52
N GLU A 83 2.08 -22.70 4.38
CA GLU A 83 1.82 -23.54 3.22
C GLU A 83 0.76 -24.61 3.50
N SER A 84 0.02 -24.52 4.64
CA SER A 84 -1.07 -25.46 4.90
C SER A 84 -2.15 -25.34 3.81
N GLU A 85 -2.90 -26.43 3.61
CA GLU A 85 -3.98 -26.47 2.63
C GLU A 85 -5.02 -25.40 2.92
N VAL A 86 -5.36 -25.19 4.19
CA VAL A 86 -6.32 -24.18 4.63
C VAL A 86 -5.81 -22.76 4.35
N MET A 87 -4.54 -22.45 4.66
CA MET A 87 -3.97 -21.13 4.38
C MET A 87 -3.88 -20.85 2.88
N ASN A 88 -3.58 -21.86 2.07
CA ASN A 88 -3.58 -21.72 0.62
C ASN A 88 -5.00 -21.54 0.05
N ALA A 89 -6.00 -22.23 0.61
CA ALA A 89 -7.40 -22.05 0.23
C ALA A 89 -7.92 -20.64 0.57
N HIS A 90 -7.41 -20.03 1.64
CA HIS A 90 -7.74 -18.67 2.07
C HIS A 90 -6.74 -17.61 1.58
N GLN A 91 -6.10 -17.83 0.42
CA GLN A 91 -5.15 -16.89 -0.19
C GLN A 91 -5.70 -16.34 -1.52
N LYS A 92 -5.85 -15.02 -1.64
CA LYS A 92 -6.34 -14.37 -2.87
C LYS A 92 -5.39 -14.44 -4.07
N ALA A 93 -4.09 -14.62 -3.83
CA ALA A 93 -3.09 -14.74 -4.89
C ALA A 93 -2.37 -16.08 -4.79
N THR A 94 -2.35 -16.88 -5.85
CA THR A 94 -1.78 -18.25 -5.84
C THR A 94 -0.36 -18.34 -5.28
N ILE A 95 0.46 -17.30 -5.47
CA ILE A 95 1.85 -17.25 -4.97
C ILE A 95 2.00 -16.30 -3.76
N GLY A 96 0.88 -15.85 -3.15
CA GLY A 96 0.87 -14.78 -2.17
C GLY A 96 1.67 -15.11 -0.90
N ASN A 97 1.50 -16.31 -0.35
CA ASN A 97 2.22 -16.72 0.85
C ASN A 97 3.73 -16.73 0.64
N PHE A 98 4.18 -17.23 -0.52
CA PHE A 98 5.59 -17.18 -0.92
C PHE A 98 6.11 -15.74 -1.03
N LEU A 99 5.35 -14.83 -1.67
CA LEU A 99 5.76 -13.44 -1.86
C LEU A 99 5.85 -12.70 -0.51
N ILE A 100 4.92 -12.92 0.41
CA ILE A 100 4.98 -12.34 1.77
C ILE A 100 6.28 -12.76 2.46
N LYS A 101 6.55 -14.08 2.51
CA LYS A 101 7.76 -14.63 3.14
C LYS A 101 9.04 -14.12 2.49
N LYS A 102 9.10 -14.13 1.16
CA LYS A 102 10.25 -13.66 0.40
C LYS A 102 10.57 -12.19 0.67
N THR A 103 9.55 -11.33 0.57
CA THR A 103 9.73 -9.89 0.81
C THR A 103 10.06 -9.61 2.27
N MET A 104 9.44 -10.34 3.21
CA MET A 104 9.80 -10.24 4.64
C MET A 104 11.29 -10.48 4.86
N GLY A 105 11.89 -11.45 4.18
CA GLY A 105 13.31 -11.76 4.27
C GLY A 105 14.26 -10.66 3.77
N LEU A 106 13.76 -9.65 3.04
CA LEU A 106 14.56 -8.49 2.64
C LEU A 106 14.73 -7.48 3.78
N TYR A 107 13.77 -7.43 4.73
CA TYR A 107 13.70 -6.39 5.76
C TYR A 107 13.86 -6.95 7.18
N TYR A 108 13.49 -8.21 7.41
CA TYR A 108 13.43 -8.82 8.74
C TYR A 108 13.96 -10.24 8.72
N LYS A 109 14.37 -10.73 9.90
CA LYS A 109 14.51 -12.15 10.11
C LYS A 109 13.11 -12.79 10.06
N VAL A 110 12.90 -13.71 9.12
CA VAL A 110 11.61 -14.40 9.00
C VAL A 110 11.36 -15.28 10.22
N PRO A 111 10.27 -15.06 10.99
CA PRO A 111 9.93 -15.90 12.12
C PRO A 111 9.61 -17.34 11.71
N GLU A 112 9.93 -18.30 12.57
CA GLU A 112 9.52 -19.71 12.44
C GLU A 112 8.13 -19.95 13.05
N ASP A 113 7.81 -19.21 14.11
CA ASP A 113 6.51 -19.23 14.76
C ASP A 113 5.45 -18.54 13.90
N PHE A 114 4.29 -19.17 13.73
CA PHE A 114 3.25 -18.68 12.82
C PHE A 114 2.62 -17.37 13.31
N ASP A 115 2.37 -17.22 14.61
CA ASP A 115 1.76 -16.01 15.17
C ASP A 115 2.70 -14.81 14.98
N GLN A 116 4.01 -15.02 15.19
CA GLN A 116 5.03 -14.00 14.94
C GLN A 116 5.14 -13.68 13.44
N LEU A 117 5.03 -14.67 12.57
CA LEU A 117 5.05 -14.48 11.12
C LEU A 117 3.84 -13.65 10.67
N VAL A 118 2.65 -13.95 11.18
CA VAL A 118 1.43 -13.15 10.92
C VAL A 118 1.62 -11.72 11.39
N TYR A 119 2.11 -11.52 12.61
CA TYR A 119 2.39 -10.19 13.16
C TYR A 119 3.39 -9.41 12.29
N MET A 120 4.52 -10.02 11.96
CA MET A 120 5.54 -9.39 11.12
C MET A 120 5.04 -9.10 9.72
N GLY A 121 4.19 -9.98 9.16
CA GLY A 121 3.53 -9.74 7.85
C GLY A 121 2.60 -8.52 7.87
N LEU A 122 1.85 -8.33 8.96
CA LEU A 122 1.01 -7.15 9.17
C LEU A 122 1.83 -5.86 9.24
N VAL A 123 2.96 -5.89 9.97
CA VAL A 123 3.90 -4.76 10.07
C VAL A 123 4.52 -4.46 8.70
N LEU A 124 5.00 -5.50 8.00
CA LEU A 124 5.61 -5.38 6.67
C LEU A 124 4.67 -4.72 5.66
N GLN A 125 3.41 -5.20 5.58
CA GLN A 125 2.39 -4.58 4.73
C GLN A 125 2.19 -3.10 5.08
N GLY A 126 2.04 -2.81 6.37
CA GLY A 126 1.80 -1.46 6.84
C GLY A 126 2.93 -0.49 6.51
N VAL A 127 4.17 -0.90 6.74
CA VAL A 127 5.37 -0.08 6.46
C VAL A 127 5.54 0.12 4.96
N GLY A 128 5.47 -0.95 4.16
CA GLY A 128 5.71 -0.85 2.72
C GLY A 128 4.67 0.01 1.99
N VAL A 129 3.37 -0.17 2.30
CA VAL A 129 2.33 0.66 1.67
C VAL A 129 2.39 2.11 2.17
N ARG A 130 2.67 2.33 3.46
CA ARG A 130 2.87 3.68 4.00
C ARG A 130 3.99 4.42 3.26
N GLN A 131 5.13 3.78 3.00
CA GLN A 131 6.24 4.39 2.25
C GLN A 131 5.78 4.93 0.90
N GLY A 132 4.97 4.17 0.16
CA GLY A 132 4.39 4.65 -1.11
C GLY A 132 3.45 5.83 -0.91
N LEU A 133 2.56 5.80 0.09
CA LEU A 133 1.65 6.91 0.38
C LEU A 133 2.41 8.22 0.70
N GLU A 134 3.45 8.11 1.51
CA GLU A 134 4.31 9.24 1.89
C GLU A 134 5.10 9.75 0.67
N ALA A 135 5.67 8.86 -0.15
CA ALA A 135 6.37 9.21 -1.38
C ALA A 135 5.47 9.96 -2.39
N HIS A 136 4.26 9.47 -2.61
CA HIS A 136 3.29 10.14 -3.49
C HIS A 136 2.92 11.53 -2.98
N ARG A 137 2.73 11.69 -1.67
CA ARG A 137 2.41 12.98 -1.06
C ARG A 137 3.58 13.96 -1.10
N ARG A 138 4.82 13.51 -0.90
CA ARG A 138 6.03 14.35 -1.05
C ARG A 138 6.15 14.94 -2.46
N ASN A 139 5.72 14.18 -3.45
CA ASN A 139 5.85 14.54 -4.86
C ASN A 139 4.69 15.39 -5.40
N ARG A 140 3.86 15.99 -4.55
CA ARG A 140 2.90 17.00 -4.99
C ARG A 140 3.63 18.29 -5.42
N PRO A 141 3.16 19.02 -6.45
CA PRO A 141 1.91 18.80 -7.22
C PRO A 141 2.06 17.85 -8.41
N TYR A 142 3.18 17.14 -8.58
CA TYR A 142 3.33 16.20 -9.68
C TYR A 142 2.38 15.00 -9.52
N CYS A 143 2.41 14.34 -8.38
CA CYS A 143 1.47 13.28 -8.03
C CYS A 143 0.30 13.87 -7.23
N MET A 144 -0.89 13.89 -7.82
CA MET A 144 -2.07 14.55 -7.23
C MET A 144 -3.08 13.60 -6.59
N GLY A 145 -2.78 12.30 -6.56
CA GLY A 145 -3.64 11.34 -5.87
C GLY A 145 -2.98 10.00 -5.69
N THR A 146 -3.39 9.31 -4.63
CA THR A 146 -2.93 7.96 -4.32
C THR A 146 -4.03 7.14 -3.68
N LEU A 147 -4.24 5.93 -4.22
CA LEU A 147 -5.17 4.93 -3.73
C LEU A 147 -4.40 3.62 -3.58
N TYR A 148 -4.53 2.97 -2.44
CA TYR A 148 -3.95 1.65 -2.27
C TYR A 148 -5.00 0.56 -2.50
N TRP A 149 -4.59 -0.54 -3.06
CA TRP A 149 -5.36 -1.76 -3.17
C TRP A 149 -5.03 -2.67 -2.00
N GLN A 150 -5.98 -2.94 -1.12
CA GLN A 150 -7.39 -2.57 -1.14
C GLN A 150 -7.92 -2.22 0.26
N LEU A 151 -9.13 -1.64 0.33
CA LEU A 151 -9.71 -1.21 1.60
C LEU A 151 -10.09 -2.41 2.47
N ASN A 152 -10.95 -3.32 1.98
CA ASN A 152 -11.55 -4.39 2.78
C ASN A 152 -11.72 -5.69 1.99
N ASP A 153 -12.15 -6.73 2.69
CA ASP A 153 -12.42 -8.06 2.16
C ASP A 153 -13.90 -8.42 2.16
N SER A 154 -14.29 -9.32 1.24
CA SER A 154 -15.65 -9.88 1.14
C SER A 154 -15.80 -11.26 1.78
N TRP A 155 -14.70 -11.82 2.28
CA TRP A 155 -14.62 -13.10 3.01
C TRP A 155 -13.33 -13.17 3.83
N PRO A 156 -13.19 -14.05 4.85
CA PRO A 156 -11.97 -14.17 5.64
C PRO A 156 -10.83 -14.71 4.79
N VAL A 157 -9.79 -13.92 4.56
CA VAL A 157 -8.78 -14.25 3.55
C VAL A 157 -7.47 -13.50 3.79
N VAL A 158 -6.36 -14.06 3.30
CA VAL A 158 -5.08 -13.38 3.15
C VAL A 158 -5.13 -12.51 1.89
N SER A 159 -4.96 -11.20 2.04
CA SER A 159 -5.18 -10.25 0.97
C SER A 159 -4.42 -8.95 1.14
N TRP A 160 -4.60 -8.03 0.19
CA TRP A 160 -4.08 -6.66 0.22
C TRP A 160 -4.90 -5.71 1.11
N SER A 161 -5.98 -6.18 1.72
CA SER A 161 -6.90 -5.33 2.49
C SER A 161 -6.23 -4.66 3.69
N SER A 162 -6.71 -3.48 4.05
CA SER A 162 -6.37 -2.79 5.29
C SER A 162 -7.36 -3.07 6.42
N ILE A 163 -8.59 -3.47 6.07
CA ILE A 163 -9.64 -3.91 7.00
C ILE A 163 -10.04 -5.32 6.60
N ASP A 164 -10.06 -6.25 7.55
CA ASP A 164 -10.45 -7.63 7.27
C ASP A 164 -11.97 -7.79 7.10
N TYR A 165 -12.40 -9.01 6.76
CA TYR A 165 -13.81 -9.33 6.55
C TYR A 165 -14.72 -8.98 7.73
N TYR A 166 -14.23 -9.10 8.96
CA TYR A 166 -15.01 -8.81 10.17
C TYR A 166 -14.92 -7.36 10.63
N GLY A 167 -14.30 -6.48 9.85
CA GLY A 167 -14.16 -5.06 10.16
C GLY A 167 -12.97 -4.73 11.08
N ASN A 168 -12.09 -5.70 11.36
CA ASN A 168 -10.89 -5.43 12.14
C ASN A 168 -9.85 -4.68 11.32
N TRP A 169 -9.26 -3.66 11.91
CA TRP A 169 -8.19 -2.90 11.27
C TRP A 169 -6.88 -3.67 11.32
N LYS A 170 -6.31 -3.96 10.16
CA LYS A 170 -4.94 -4.46 10.04
C LYS A 170 -3.94 -3.32 10.29
N ALA A 171 -2.67 -3.65 10.52
CA ALA A 171 -1.62 -2.64 10.75
C ALA A 171 -1.59 -1.57 9.63
N LEU A 172 -1.83 -1.96 8.39
CA LEU A 172 -1.91 -1.05 7.25
C LEU A 172 -2.93 0.08 7.47
N HIS A 173 -4.11 -0.22 8.03
CA HIS A 173 -5.15 0.81 8.19
C HIS A 173 -4.72 1.92 9.16
N TYR A 174 -4.01 1.57 10.23
CA TYR A 174 -3.42 2.56 11.15
C TYR A 174 -2.31 3.37 10.48
N GLN A 175 -1.47 2.73 9.66
CA GLN A 175 -0.41 3.42 8.92
C GLN A 175 -1.00 4.35 7.85
N ALA A 176 -2.00 3.90 7.09
CA ALA A 176 -2.71 4.72 6.12
C ALA A 176 -3.39 5.94 6.78
N LYS A 177 -4.05 5.75 7.94
CA LYS A 177 -4.63 6.86 8.72
C LYS A 177 -3.58 7.94 9.05
N ARG A 178 -2.36 7.55 9.40
CA ARG A 178 -1.26 8.48 9.68
C ARG A 178 -0.74 9.13 8.41
N ALA A 179 -0.50 8.35 7.36
CA ALA A 179 -0.01 8.84 6.07
C ALA A 179 -0.99 9.82 5.41
N PHE A 180 -2.29 9.68 5.65
CA PHE A 180 -3.33 10.60 5.18
C PHE A 180 -3.70 11.71 6.18
N ALA A 181 -2.91 11.91 7.24
CA ALA A 181 -3.14 13.04 8.14
C ALA A 181 -3.09 14.38 7.38
N PRO A 182 -3.97 15.37 7.71
CA PRO A 182 -4.00 16.65 7.01
C PRO A 182 -2.66 17.39 7.01
N VAL A 183 -1.87 17.20 8.07
CA VAL A 183 -0.47 17.64 8.13
C VAL A 183 0.39 16.40 8.36
N LEU A 184 1.34 16.17 7.49
CA LEU A 184 2.26 15.06 7.56
C LEU A 184 3.70 15.58 7.56
N VAL A 185 4.51 15.01 8.44
CA VAL A 185 5.98 15.19 8.43
C VAL A 185 6.59 13.85 8.04
N ASP A 186 7.46 13.90 7.05
CA ASP A 186 8.19 12.74 6.55
C ASP A 186 9.68 13.06 6.43
N ALA A 187 10.54 12.07 6.68
CA ALA A 187 11.98 12.23 6.62
C ALA A 187 12.59 11.13 5.77
N ILE A 188 13.31 11.50 4.74
CA ILE A 188 13.96 10.57 3.82
C ILE A 188 15.46 10.85 3.75
N LYS A 189 16.26 9.78 3.77
CA LYS A 189 17.70 9.87 3.60
C LYS A 189 18.04 9.84 2.11
N GLU A 190 18.69 10.89 1.65
CA GLU A 190 19.19 11.03 0.27
C GLU A 190 20.71 11.26 0.31
N GLY A 191 21.47 10.22 0.00
CA GLY A 191 22.93 10.25 0.15
C GLY A 191 23.34 10.37 1.63
N GLU A 192 24.05 11.42 2.00
CA GLU A 192 24.44 11.73 3.39
C GLU A 192 23.45 12.66 4.10
N ASP A 193 22.51 13.24 3.36
CA ASP A 193 21.55 14.20 3.88
C ASP A 193 20.27 13.52 4.38
N LEU A 194 19.64 14.12 5.39
CA LEU A 194 18.31 13.78 5.86
C LEU A 194 17.35 14.92 5.47
N ASN A 195 16.56 14.69 4.42
CA ASN A 195 15.58 15.64 3.95
C ASN A 195 14.27 15.48 4.72
N ILE A 196 13.76 16.58 5.26
CA ILE A 196 12.52 16.59 6.02
C ILE A 196 11.48 17.35 5.23
N TYR A 197 10.36 16.68 4.98
CA TYR A 197 9.23 17.20 4.24
C TYR A 197 8.05 17.46 5.17
N VAL A 198 7.49 18.65 5.08
CA VAL A 198 6.22 19.00 5.76
C VAL A 198 5.17 19.19 4.68
N MET A 199 4.16 18.34 4.70
CA MET A 199 3.08 18.37 3.71
C MET A 199 1.77 18.74 4.39
N SER A 200 1.02 19.70 3.82
CA SER A 200 -0.27 20.13 4.34
C SER A 200 -1.34 20.05 3.25
N ASP A 201 -2.50 19.48 3.60
CA ASP A 201 -3.72 19.50 2.79
C ASP A 201 -4.64 20.67 3.16
N LYS A 202 -4.24 21.49 4.15
CA LYS A 202 -5.01 22.66 4.57
C LYS A 202 -4.87 23.77 3.55
N LEU A 203 -6.00 24.34 3.13
CA LEU A 203 -6.04 25.44 2.17
C LEU A 203 -5.56 26.77 2.75
N GLU A 204 -5.59 26.91 4.07
CA GLU A 204 -5.08 28.09 4.76
C GLU A 204 -3.56 28.00 4.92
N ALA A 205 -2.85 28.80 4.14
CA ALA A 205 -1.40 28.68 3.94
C ALA A 205 -0.52 29.26 5.06
N ASP A 206 -1.03 30.10 5.95
CA ASP A 206 -0.18 31.02 6.74
C ASP A 206 -0.08 30.66 8.22
N LYS A 207 -0.05 29.39 8.56
CA LYS A 207 0.26 29.01 9.96
C LYS A 207 1.74 28.68 10.09
N GLU A 208 2.42 29.42 10.94
CA GLU A 208 3.73 29.08 11.42
C GLU A 208 3.70 27.70 12.09
N VAL A 209 4.60 26.82 11.70
CA VAL A 209 4.75 25.48 12.27
C VAL A 209 6.14 25.34 12.85
N THR A 210 6.24 24.74 14.03
CA THR A 210 7.53 24.43 14.64
C THR A 210 7.84 22.94 14.41
N LEU A 211 8.97 22.65 13.76
CA LEU A 211 9.49 21.29 13.61
C LEU A 211 10.49 21.01 14.73
N GLY A 212 10.18 20.05 15.57
CA GLY A 212 11.10 19.56 16.60
C GLY A 212 11.86 18.33 16.10
N LEU A 213 13.19 18.38 16.06
CA LEU A 213 14.05 17.23 15.79
C LEU A 213 14.66 16.71 17.09
N ARG A 214 14.55 15.44 17.33
CA ARG A 214 15.19 14.76 18.47
C ARG A 214 16.08 13.63 17.97
N VAL A 215 17.36 13.76 18.19
CA VAL A 215 18.34 12.68 17.97
C VAL A 215 18.45 11.88 19.25
N MET A 216 18.31 10.55 19.15
CA MET A 216 18.42 9.61 20.29
C MET A 216 19.63 8.72 20.12
#